data_1493820dce28b1c06e8b932ba60df7ce
#
_entry.id   1493820dce28b1c06e8b932ba60df7ce
#
_cell.length_a   1.000
_cell.length_b   1.000
_cell.length_c   1.000
_cell.angle_alpha   90.00
_cell.angle_beta   90.00
_cell.angle_gamma   90.00
#
_symmetry.space_group_name_H-M   'P 1'
#
loop_
_entity.id
_entity.type
_entity.pdbx_description
1 polymer ?
#
loop_
_entity_poly.entity_id
_entity_poly.type
_entity_poly.pdbx_seq_one_letter_code
_entity_poly.pdbx_strand_id
1 'polypeptide(L)' 'MSIDPLANSEPEQEIIEKILDDYEQAIADGHEFSIAEACRNWPHLLPKLEAHL' A
#
# COMPACT_ATOMS: atom_id res chain seq x y z
N MET A 1 20.47 -9.84 -16.61
CA MET A 1 19.91 -9.77 -16.08
C MET A 1 20.00 -9.01 -15.12
N SER A 2 19.53 -8.28 -14.93
CA SER A 2 19.73 -7.64 -13.98
C SER A 2 18.86 -7.87 -12.95
N ILE A 3 19.23 -8.32 -12.00
CA ILE A 3 18.46 -8.49 -10.98
C ILE A 3 18.37 -7.27 -10.25
N ASP A 4 17.25 -6.75 -10.09
CA ASP A 4 17.06 -5.54 -9.35
C ASP A 4 16.94 -5.92 -7.91
N PRO A 5 17.91 -5.68 -7.11
CA PRO A 5 17.82 -6.03 -5.70
C PRO A 5 16.72 -5.27 -5.00
N LEU A 6 16.37 -4.11 -5.48
CA LEU A 6 15.29 -3.37 -4.86
C LEU A 6 13.97 -4.07 -5.07
N ALA A 7 13.78 -4.65 -6.23
CA ALA A 7 12.55 -5.34 -6.51
C ALA A 7 12.39 -6.53 -5.59
N ASN A 8 13.50 -7.13 -5.21
CA ASN A 8 13.43 -8.27 -4.35
C ASN A 8 13.34 -7.89 -2.91
N SER A 9 13.96 -6.78 -2.53
CA SER A 9 14.08 -6.49 -1.13
C SER A 9 13.03 -5.51 -0.66
N GLU A 10 12.23 -4.97 -1.57
CA GLU A 10 11.29 -3.96 -1.15
C GLU A 10 9.88 -4.22 -1.63
N PRO A 11 9.36 -5.40 -1.45
CA PRO A 11 7.96 -5.60 -1.80
C PRO A 11 7.04 -4.80 -0.90
N GLU A 12 7.49 -4.51 0.32
CA GLU A 12 6.68 -3.76 1.25
C GLU A 12 6.42 -2.36 0.71
N GLN A 13 7.45 -1.73 0.17
CA GLN A 13 7.29 -0.39 -0.37
C GLN A 13 6.31 -0.38 -1.53
N GLU A 14 6.39 -1.37 -2.39
CA GLU A 14 5.48 -1.45 -3.51
C GLU A 14 4.05 -1.66 -3.06
N ILE A 15 3.88 -2.48 -2.04
CA ILE A 15 2.55 -2.74 -1.52
C ILE A 15 1.97 -1.46 -0.94
N ILE A 16 2.77 -0.72 -0.19
CA ILE A 16 2.31 0.53 0.39
C ILE A 16 1.89 1.50 -0.69
N GLU A 17 2.71 1.64 -1.73
CA GLU A 17 2.38 2.57 -2.80
C GLU A 17 1.12 2.15 -3.52
N LYS A 18 0.93 0.86 -3.71
CA LYS A 18 -0.25 0.39 -4.37
C LYS A 18 -1.50 0.67 -3.56
N ILE A 19 -1.42 0.44 -2.25
CA ILE A 19 -2.55 0.69 -1.40
C ILE A 19 -2.87 2.18 -1.34
N LEU A 20 -1.85 3.01 -1.28
CA LEU A 20 -2.07 4.45 -1.28
C LEU A 20 -2.70 4.90 -2.58
N ASP A 21 -2.29 4.33 -3.69
CA ASP A 21 -2.87 4.66 -4.97
C ASP A 21 -4.35 4.28 -4.99
N ASP A 22 -4.67 3.10 -4.48
CA ASP A 22 -6.07 2.67 -4.41
C ASP A 22 -6.87 3.61 -3.51
N TYR A 23 -6.26 4.05 -2.42
CA TYR A 23 -6.92 4.95 -1.51
C TYR A 23 -7.27 6.26 -2.19
N GLU A 24 -6.32 6.83 -2.90
CA GLU A 24 -6.55 8.09 -3.61
C GLU A 24 -7.60 7.91 -4.68
N GLN A 25 -7.58 6.80 -5.37
CA GLN A 25 -8.55 6.53 -6.39
C GLN A 25 -9.95 6.44 -5.82
N ALA A 26 -10.08 5.75 -4.68
CA ALA A 26 -11.37 5.59 -4.05
C ALA A 26 -11.92 6.95 -3.61
N ILE A 27 -11.07 7.79 -3.07
CA ILE A 27 -11.51 9.10 -2.64
C ILE A 27 -11.95 9.94 -3.83
N ALA A 28 -11.21 9.86 -4.92
CA ALA A 28 -11.56 10.59 -6.12
C ALA A 28 -12.89 10.13 -6.68
N ASP A 29 -13.19 8.84 -6.52
CA ASP A 29 -14.45 8.31 -7.00
C ASP A 29 -15.58 8.48 -6.02
N GLY A 30 -15.29 8.93 -4.80
CA GLY A 30 -16.32 9.06 -3.79
C GLY A 30 -16.66 7.76 -3.11
N HIS A 31 -15.78 6.78 -3.18
CA HIS A 31 -16.01 5.50 -2.54
C HIS A 31 -15.40 5.47 -1.15
N GLU A 32 -15.98 4.66 -0.29
CA GLU A 32 -15.38 4.44 1.00
C GLU A 32 -14.21 3.50 0.84
N PHE A 33 -13.15 3.76 1.56
CA PHE A 33 -11.97 2.93 1.49
C PHE A 33 -11.49 2.63 2.90
N SER A 34 -11.27 1.36 3.20
CA SER A 34 -10.78 0.98 4.51
C SER A 34 -9.33 0.54 4.40
N ILE A 35 -8.45 1.27 5.04
CA ILE A 35 -7.04 0.91 5.05
C ILE A 35 -6.85 -0.43 5.75
N ALA A 36 -7.60 -0.65 6.83
CA ALA A 36 -7.47 -1.90 7.56
C ALA A 36 -7.83 -3.09 6.68
N GLU A 37 -8.85 -2.92 5.86
CA GLU A 37 -9.25 -4.00 4.99
C GLU A 37 -8.25 -4.20 3.87
N ALA A 38 -7.72 -3.11 3.35
CA ALA A 38 -6.71 -3.20 2.30
C ALA A 38 -5.46 -3.89 2.81
N CYS A 39 -5.15 -3.75 4.09
CA CYS A 39 -3.96 -4.32 4.68
C CYS A 39 -4.20 -5.65 5.38
N ARG A 40 -5.34 -6.27 5.13
CA ARG A 40 -5.63 -7.49 5.87
C ARG A 40 -4.61 -8.59 5.58
N ASN A 41 -3.99 -8.56 4.42
CA ASN A 41 -2.95 -9.51 4.08
C ASN A 41 -1.59 -9.04 4.59
N TRP A 42 -1.50 -7.80 5.00
CA TRP A 42 -0.25 -7.24 5.49
C TRP A 42 -0.53 -6.39 6.71
N PRO A 43 -1.00 -7.03 7.80
CA PRO A 43 -1.38 -6.23 8.98
C PRO A 43 -0.22 -5.44 9.55
N HIS A 44 1.00 -5.89 9.34
CA HIS A 44 2.15 -5.16 9.86
C HIS A 44 2.38 -3.84 9.12
N LEU A 45 1.74 -3.66 7.98
CA LEU A 45 1.90 -2.41 7.23
C LEU A 45 0.88 -1.35 7.64
N LEU A 46 -0.12 -1.74 8.39
CA LEU A 46 -1.17 -0.82 8.75
C LEU A 46 -0.65 0.43 9.45
N PRO A 47 0.19 0.32 10.48
CA PRO A 47 0.69 1.53 11.12
C PRO A 47 1.53 2.39 10.18
N LYS A 48 2.24 1.75 9.27
CA LYS A 48 3.03 2.52 8.32
C LYS A 48 2.15 3.28 7.37
N LEU A 49 1.06 2.68 6.93
CA LEU A 49 0.14 3.35 6.05
C LEU A 49 -0.57 4.49 6.75
N GLU A 50 -0.94 4.29 7.99
CA GLU A 50 -1.61 5.33 8.74
C GLU A 50 -0.70 6.53 8.92
N ALA A 51 0.58 6.31 8.99
CA ALA A 51 1.52 7.41 9.11
C ALA A 51 1.58 8.26 7.85
N HIS A 52 1.21 7.68 6.71
CA HIS A 52 1.21 8.42 5.46
C HIS A 52 -0.07 9.23 5.25
N LEU A 53 -1.07 8.95 6.03
CA LEU A 53 -2.33 9.66 5.88
C LEU A 53 -2.37 10.85 6.81
#